data_7184adcbf7b7109e950a655ba3b30b49
#
_entry.id   7184adcbf7b7109e950a655ba3b30b49
#
_cell.length_a   1.000
_cell.length_b   1.000
_cell.length_c   1.000
_cell.angle_alpha   90.00
_cell.angle_beta   90.00
_cell.angle_gamma   90.00
#
_symmetry.space_group_name_H-M   'P 1'
#
loop_
_entity.id
_entity.type
_entity.pdbx_description
1 polymer ?
#
loop_
_entity_poly.entity_id
_entity_poly.type
_entity_poly.pdbx_seq_one_letter_code
_entity_poly.pdbx_strand_id
1 'polypeptide(L)'
;NGTTFSSSTMVGGNKGDKRSQDMTLAYKKRLFLESIRTRNSKSQNKYKRVALSPIRYAGGKSLAVGYVIELLPDNIRRVVSPFFGGGSIEIAMTQKLGLEVIGYEIFDILVNYWNYQINHKKELYERLKELKPDKQTFEKIRLILRDVWYKNIELDALTLATYFVYNFNLSYGPGFMGWASNIYLNEKRYKKMIEYIRDFNPGNLKVECADFREVIPRYPNDFLYCDPPYYIGKDSKMFKGIYPMRNIPVHHVGFPHEELRDLLRKHKGGFILSYNDCPMIREYYKEYQQFFPKWQYTMGQGETRIGLNRKIKNTNHIKQSHEIIIYCPPRF
;
A
#
# COMPACT_ATOMS: atom_id res chain seq x y z
N ASN A 1 72.37 -0.85 -12.80
CA ASN A 1 71.70 0.15 -13.61
C ASN A 1 70.40 -0.44 -14.16
N GLY A 2 69.30 -0.30 -13.50
CA GLY A 2 68.02 -0.79 -13.97
C GLY A 2 66.93 -0.16 -13.11
N THR A 3 66.37 0.93 -13.60
CA THR A 3 65.24 1.65 -13.02
C THR A 3 63.96 0.91 -13.38
N THR A 4 63.26 0.36 -12.40
CA THR A 4 61.94 -0.20 -12.53
C THR A 4 60.91 0.89 -12.28
N PHE A 5 60.09 1.18 -13.27
CA PHE A 5 58.88 2.01 -13.16
C PHE A 5 57.72 1.19 -12.56
N SER A 6 57.25 1.60 -11.41
CA SER A 6 56.04 1.09 -10.80
C SER A 6 54.83 1.86 -11.36
N SER A 7 53.97 1.16 -12.07
CA SER A 7 52.68 1.66 -12.50
C SER A 7 51.65 1.49 -11.38
N SER A 8 51.28 2.57 -10.72
CA SER A 8 50.15 2.58 -9.81
C SER A 8 48.84 2.69 -10.58
N THR A 9 48.10 1.60 -10.63
CA THR A 9 46.71 1.59 -11.10
C THR A 9 45.82 2.24 -10.07
N MET A 10 45.34 3.45 -10.37
CA MET A 10 44.32 4.10 -9.57
C MET A 10 42.99 3.41 -9.82
N VAL A 11 42.49 2.70 -8.83
CA VAL A 11 41.11 2.19 -8.80
C VAL A 11 40.21 3.36 -8.53
N GLY A 12 39.47 3.78 -9.55
CA GLY A 12 38.41 4.78 -9.43
C GLY A 12 37.28 4.26 -8.58
N GLY A 13 37.28 4.62 -7.31
CA GLY A 13 36.18 4.35 -6.39
C GLY A 13 34.94 5.12 -6.85
N ASN A 14 33.86 4.40 -6.96
CA ASN A 14 32.53 4.88 -7.37
C ASN A 14 32.04 5.96 -6.39
N LYS A 15 32.23 7.23 -6.74
CA LYS A 15 31.81 8.39 -5.93
C LYS A 15 30.28 8.62 -5.90
N GLY A 16 29.50 7.77 -6.61
CA GLY A 16 28.04 7.93 -6.71
C GLY A 16 27.26 7.47 -5.48
N ASP A 17 27.81 6.51 -4.73
CA ASP A 17 27.04 5.82 -3.66
C ASP A 17 27.12 6.50 -2.29
N LYS A 18 28.14 7.30 -2.03
CA LYS A 18 28.29 8.01 -0.75
C LYS A 18 27.39 9.27 -0.63
N ARG A 19 27.04 9.92 -1.75
CA ARG A 19 26.22 11.13 -1.73
C ARG A 19 24.75 10.90 -1.41
N SER A 20 24.20 9.71 -1.70
CA SER A 20 22.81 9.38 -1.40
C SER A 20 22.57 9.06 0.07
N GLN A 21 23.58 8.59 0.81
CA GLN A 21 23.47 8.25 2.23
C GLN A 21 23.54 9.47 3.17
N ASP A 22 24.13 10.57 2.73
CA ASP A 22 24.29 11.80 3.53
C ASP A 22 23.17 12.83 3.33
N MET A 23 22.15 12.55 2.50
CA MET A 23 21.04 13.47 2.29
C MET A 23 20.06 13.45 3.47
N THR A 24 19.67 14.64 3.94
CA THR A 24 18.65 14.77 4.98
C THR A 24 17.28 14.29 4.48
N LEU A 25 16.42 13.90 5.40
CA LEU A 25 15.03 13.52 5.07
C LEU A 25 14.29 14.68 4.40
N ALA A 26 14.44 15.91 4.90
CA ALA A 26 13.84 17.10 4.30
C ALA A 26 14.22 17.27 2.82
N TYR A 27 15.48 17.04 2.49
CA TYR A 27 15.98 17.12 1.12
C TYR A 27 15.39 16.02 0.23
N LYS A 28 15.38 14.79 0.70
CA LYS A 28 14.77 13.66 -0.02
C LYS A 28 13.28 13.86 -0.27
N LYS A 29 12.56 14.36 0.74
CA LYS A 29 11.14 14.75 0.59
C LYS A 29 10.95 15.78 -0.51
N ARG A 30 11.71 16.86 -0.47
CA ARG A 30 11.62 17.93 -1.47
C ARG A 30 11.86 17.39 -2.88
N LEU A 31 12.93 16.63 -3.09
CA LEU A 31 13.22 16.06 -4.40
C LEU A 31 12.11 15.12 -4.89
N PHE A 32 11.62 14.27 -4.02
CA PHE A 32 10.54 13.35 -4.37
C PHE A 32 9.25 14.10 -4.71
N LEU A 33 8.84 15.04 -3.88
CA LEU A 33 7.62 15.83 -4.11
C LEU A 33 7.71 16.66 -5.40
N GLU A 34 8.86 17.26 -5.70
CA GLU A 34 9.08 17.95 -6.97
C GLU A 34 8.94 16.99 -8.17
N SER A 35 9.45 15.76 -8.06
CA SER A 35 9.37 14.76 -9.13
C SER A 35 7.95 14.30 -9.46
N ILE A 36 7.05 14.35 -8.50
CA ILE A 36 5.65 13.91 -8.67
C ILE A 36 4.65 15.06 -8.77
N ARG A 37 5.12 16.32 -8.70
CA ARG A 37 4.24 17.48 -8.78
C ARG A 37 3.60 17.57 -10.16
N THR A 38 2.29 17.79 -10.18
CA THR A 38 1.55 17.96 -11.42
C THR A 38 1.85 19.33 -12.03
N ARG A 39 2.30 19.35 -13.30
CA ARG A 39 2.64 20.60 -14.03
C ARG A 39 1.49 21.11 -14.90
N ASN A 40 0.41 20.34 -15.02
CA ASN A 40 -0.74 20.71 -15.83
C ASN A 40 -1.67 21.64 -15.03
N SER A 41 -1.80 22.89 -15.48
CA SER A 41 -2.69 23.88 -14.86
C SER A 41 -4.18 23.50 -14.84
N LYS A 42 -4.58 22.54 -15.67
CA LYS A 42 -5.96 22.01 -15.72
C LYS A 42 -6.19 20.86 -14.76
N SER A 43 -5.14 20.29 -14.15
CA SER A 43 -5.29 19.21 -13.19
C SER A 43 -5.65 19.75 -11.82
N GLN A 44 -6.69 19.18 -11.20
CA GLN A 44 -7.05 19.46 -9.81
C GLN A 44 -6.14 18.73 -8.80
N ASN A 45 -5.30 17.80 -9.28
CA ASN A 45 -4.40 17.02 -8.44
C ASN A 45 -3.05 17.74 -8.31
N LYS A 46 -2.65 18.06 -7.08
CA LYS A 46 -1.34 18.63 -6.79
C LYS A 46 -0.21 17.67 -7.14
N TYR A 47 -0.41 16.39 -6.93
CA TYR A 47 0.58 15.34 -7.15
C TYR A 47 0.08 14.26 -8.11
N LYS A 48 1.00 13.66 -8.85
CA LYS A 48 0.73 12.51 -9.70
C LYS A 48 0.52 11.26 -8.85
N ARG A 49 -0.16 10.29 -9.43
CA ARG A 49 -0.27 8.93 -8.86
C ARG A 49 1.11 8.29 -8.73
N VAL A 50 1.35 7.64 -7.60
CA VAL A 50 2.56 6.86 -7.32
C VAL A 50 2.13 5.43 -7.00
N ALA A 51 2.33 4.52 -7.94
CA ALA A 51 1.91 3.12 -7.82
C ALA A 51 3.16 2.22 -7.70
N LEU A 52 3.60 1.99 -6.48
CA LEU A 52 4.81 1.21 -6.18
C LEU A 52 4.51 -0.18 -5.63
N SER A 53 3.29 -0.43 -5.14
CA SER A 53 2.93 -1.72 -4.58
C SER A 53 2.89 -2.81 -5.66
N PRO A 54 3.46 -4.00 -5.39
CA PRO A 54 3.38 -5.13 -6.31
C PRO A 54 2.01 -5.79 -6.35
N ILE A 55 1.09 -5.41 -5.47
CA ILE A 55 -0.29 -5.92 -5.45
C ILE A 55 -1.30 -4.81 -5.74
N ARG A 56 -2.37 -5.19 -6.44
CA ARG A 56 -3.51 -4.31 -6.75
C ARG A 56 -4.48 -4.27 -5.58
N TYR A 57 -4.13 -3.55 -4.53
CA TYR A 57 -4.93 -3.51 -3.31
C TYR A 57 -6.08 -2.50 -3.43
N ALA A 58 -7.31 -2.94 -3.12
CA ALA A 58 -8.47 -2.07 -3.09
C ALA A 58 -8.37 -1.06 -1.94
N GLY A 59 -8.78 0.18 -2.19
CA GLY A 59 -8.56 1.27 -1.24
C GLY A 59 -7.12 1.76 -1.20
N GLY A 60 -6.27 1.34 -2.15
CA GLY A 60 -4.90 1.79 -2.26
C GLY A 60 -4.79 3.31 -2.38
N LYS A 61 -3.81 3.89 -1.69
CA LYS A 61 -3.60 5.33 -1.56
C LYS A 61 -2.62 5.91 -2.58
N SER A 62 -2.55 5.33 -3.78
CA SER A 62 -1.58 5.76 -4.81
C SER A 62 -1.71 7.24 -5.21
N LEU A 63 -2.90 7.81 -5.12
CA LEU A 63 -3.14 9.24 -5.35
C LEU A 63 -2.82 10.11 -4.12
N ALA A 64 -2.75 9.52 -2.95
CA ALA A 64 -2.50 10.23 -1.69
C ALA A 64 -1.02 10.31 -1.31
N VAL A 65 -0.14 9.60 -2.00
CA VAL A 65 1.28 9.48 -1.62
C VAL A 65 1.94 10.83 -1.40
N GLY A 66 1.83 11.75 -2.35
CA GLY A 66 2.42 13.09 -2.24
C GLY A 66 1.87 13.88 -1.06
N TYR A 67 0.57 13.84 -0.84
CA TYR A 67 -0.10 14.56 0.26
C TYR A 67 0.35 14.07 1.63
N VAL A 68 0.50 12.75 1.80
CA VAL A 68 0.94 12.16 3.07
C VAL A 68 2.43 12.45 3.30
N ILE A 69 3.27 12.26 2.28
CA ILE A 69 4.71 12.51 2.41
C ILE A 69 5.00 13.98 2.73
N GLU A 70 4.25 14.91 2.16
CA GLU A 70 4.38 16.33 2.47
C GLU A 70 4.21 16.64 3.96
N LEU A 71 3.33 15.91 4.66
CA LEU A 71 3.06 16.10 6.08
C LEU A 71 4.04 15.39 7.02
N LEU A 72 4.89 14.49 6.54
CA LEU A 72 5.84 13.79 7.40
C LEU A 72 6.79 14.78 8.08
N PRO A 73 7.06 14.61 9.40
CA PRO A 73 8.10 15.37 10.07
C PRO A 73 9.48 15.11 9.45
N ASP A 74 10.35 16.12 9.46
CA ASP A 74 11.67 16.04 8.83
C ASP A 74 12.73 15.32 9.68
N ASN A 75 12.43 15.06 10.94
CA ASN A 75 13.37 14.51 11.93
C ASN A 75 13.07 13.07 12.36
N ILE A 76 12.21 12.38 11.65
CA ILE A 76 11.90 10.97 11.93
C ILE A 76 12.84 10.04 11.17
N ARG A 77 13.06 8.83 11.71
CA ARG A 77 13.85 7.75 11.08
C ARG A 77 12.99 6.53 10.78
N ARG A 78 11.89 6.38 11.49
CA ARG A 78 11.02 5.21 11.44
C ARG A 78 9.56 5.64 11.44
N VAL A 79 8.74 4.89 10.69
CA VAL A 79 7.29 4.99 10.70
C VAL A 79 6.72 3.62 11.03
N VAL A 80 5.75 3.58 11.93
CA VAL A 80 4.97 2.38 12.23
C VAL A 80 3.61 2.50 11.56
N SER A 81 3.23 1.49 10.79
CA SER A 81 1.98 1.46 10.02
C SER A 81 1.10 0.31 10.52
N PRO A 82 0.12 0.58 11.40
CA PRO A 82 -0.73 -0.45 11.98
C PRO A 82 -1.77 -1.05 11.02
N PHE A 83 -1.93 -0.47 9.83
CA PHE A 83 -2.89 -0.90 8.80
C PHE A 83 -2.18 -0.96 7.44
N PHE A 84 -1.23 -1.88 7.32
CA PHE A 84 -0.32 -1.88 6.19
C PHE A 84 -1.01 -2.17 4.84
N GLY A 85 -1.87 -3.17 4.77
CA GLY A 85 -2.62 -3.53 3.56
C GLY A 85 -1.74 -3.71 2.33
N GLY A 86 -1.95 -2.88 1.32
CA GLY A 86 -1.18 -2.88 0.07
C GLY A 86 0.12 -2.09 0.12
N GLY A 87 0.38 -1.34 1.18
CA GLY A 87 1.62 -0.61 1.40
C GLY A 87 1.90 0.55 0.46
N SER A 88 0.89 1.12 -0.17
CA SER A 88 1.06 2.15 -1.22
C SER A 88 1.93 3.34 -0.79
N ILE A 89 1.78 3.81 0.42
CA ILE A 89 2.50 4.98 0.95
C ILE A 89 3.78 4.55 1.66
N GLU A 90 3.72 3.48 2.42
CA GLU A 90 4.84 2.93 3.19
C GLU A 90 6.01 2.52 2.27
N ILE A 91 5.71 1.95 1.11
CA ILE A 91 6.74 1.61 0.11
C ILE A 91 7.44 2.86 -0.41
N ALA A 92 6.71 3.93 -0.67
CA ALA A 92 7.31 5.22 -1.04
C ALA A 92 8.22 5.77 0.08
N MET A 93 7.81 5.62 1.34
CA MET A 93 8.62 6.03 2.49
C MET A 93 9.96 5.29 2.53
N THR A 94 9.97 3.98 2.27
CA THR A 94 11.22 3.21 2.26
C THR A 94 12.06 3.47 1.01
N GLN A 95 11.46 3.40 -0.16
CA GLN A 95 12.19 3.50 -1.43
C GLN A 95 12.67 4.92 -1.75
N LYS A 96 11.84 5.92 -1.47
CA LYS A 96 12.11 7.31 -1.87
C LYS A 96 12.72 8.16 -0.76
N LEU A 97 12.42 7.86 0.48
CA LEU A 97 12.88 8.63 1.63
C LEU A 97 13.91 7.89 2.48
N GLY A 98 14.13 6.60 2.25
CA GLY A 98 15.05 5.80 3.03
C GLY A 98 14.64 5.58 4.48
N LEU A 99 13.35 5.77 4.79
CA LEU A 99 12.82 5.51 6.13
C LEU A 99 12.72 4.01 6.42
N GLU A 100 12.94 3.65 7.68
CA GLU A 100 12.52 2.35 8.20
C GLU A 100 11.00 2.36 8.36
N VAL A 101 10.32 1.34 7.87
CA VAL A 101 8.87 1.16 8.06
C VAL A 101 8.61 -0.22 8.64
N ILE A 102 7.87 -0.26 9.75
CA ILE A 102 7.34 -1.49 10.33
C ILE A 102 5.83 -1.48 10.08
N GLY A 103 5.38 -2.32 9.15
CA GLY A 103 3.99 -2.51 8.83
C GLY A 103 3.38 -3.66 9.62
N TYR A 104 2.13 -3.48 10.02
CA TYR A 104 1.33 -4.51 10.67
C TYR A 104 0.02 -4.70 9.93
N GLU A 105 -0.39 -5.92 9.83
CA GLU A 105 -1.60 -6.34 9.14
C GLU A 105 -2.25 -7.49 9.90
N ILE A 106 -3.56 -7.47 10.04
CA ILE A 106 -4.27 -8.51 10.78
C ILE A 106 -4.55 -9.76 9.92
N PHE A 107 -4.60 -9.59 8.60
CA PHE A 107 -4.85 -10.68 7.67
C PHE A 107 -3.57 -11.50 7.45
N ASP A 108 -3.48 -12.64 8.11
CA ASP A 108 -2.30 -13.50 8.14
C ASP A 108 -1.85 -13.99 6.76
N ILE A 109 -2.77 -14.30 5.86
CA ILE A 109 -2.47 -14.71 4.48
C ILE A 109 -1.79 -13.58 3.70
N LEU A 110 -2.25 -12.35 3.88
CA LEU A 110 -1.60 -11.17 3.30
C LEU A 110 -0.20 -10.94 3.87
N VAL A 111 -0.03 -11.12 5.18
CA VAL A 111 1.28 -11.02 5.84
C VAL A 111 2.24 -12.10 5.31
N ASN A 112 1.76 -13.33 5.13
CA ASN A 112 2.55 -14.41 4.53
C ASN A 112 3.07 -14.03 3.13
N TYR A 113 2.20 -13.45 2.30
CA TYR A 113 2.61 -12.92 1.00
C TYR A 113 3.72 -11.86 1.15
N TRP A 114 3.55 -10.87 2.02
CA TRP A 114 4.54 -9.81 2.21
C TRP A 114 5.89 -10.34 2.68
N ASN A 115 5.91 -11.36 3.53
CA ASN A 115 7.16 -12.01 3.94
C ASN A 115 7.93 -12.58 2.76
N TYR A 116 7.25 -13.23 1.82
CA TYR A 116 7.90 -13.75 0.60
C TYR A 116 8.30 -12.63 -0.35
N GLN A 117 7.47 -11.61 -0.52
CA GLN A 117 7.79 -10.46 -1.37
C GLN A 117 9.01 -9.69 -0.87
N ILE A 118 9.17 -9.56 0.42
CA ILE A 118 10.28 -8.81 1.04
C ILE A 118 11.54 -9.68 1.12
N ASN A 119 11.43 -10.92 1.58
CA ASN A 119 12.56 -11.74 1.96
C ASN A 119 12.90 -12.86 0.96
N HIS A 120 11.96 -13.28 0.13
CA HIS A 120 12.06 -14.45 -0.75
C HIS A 120 11.42 -14.21 -2.14
N LYS A 121 11.62 -13.01 -2.67
CA LYS A 121 10.99 -12.61 -3.95
C LYS A 121 11.42 -13.44 -5.14
N LYS A 122 12.65 -14.02 -5.12
CA LYS A 122 13.14 -14.89 -6.19
C LYS A 122 12.36 -16.20 -6.23
N GLU A 123 12.16 -16.84 -5.09
CA GLU A 123 11.38 -18.08 -4.98
C GLU A 123 9.93 -17.83 -5.40
N LEU A 124 9.36 -16.71 -4.97
CA LEU A 124 8.01 -16.30 -5.37
C LEU A 124 7.89 -16.12 -6.89
N TYR A 125 8.86 -15.43 -7.49
CA TYR A 125 8.93 -15.23 -8.93
C TYR A 125 9.02 -16.57 -9.71
N GLU A 126 9.91 -17.48 -9.29
CA GLU A 126 10.07 -18.78 -9.95
C GLU A 126 8.79 -19.62 -9.92
N ARG A 127 8.06 -19.59 -8.81
CA ARG A 127 6.76 -20.27 -8.70
C ARG A 127 5.70 -19.62 -9.59
N LEU A 128 5.63 -18.30 -9.63
CA LEU A 128 4.71 -17.57 -10.52
C LEU A 128 5.02 -17.83 -11.99
N LYS A 129 6.28 -17.96 -12.35
CA LYS A 129 6.73 -18.25 -13.72
C LYS A 129 6.24 -19.60 -14.24
N GLU A 130 6.03 -20.57 -13.35
CA GLU A 130 5.49 -21.90 -13.70
C GLU A 130 4.00 -21.89 -13.98
N LEU A 131 3.29 -20.84 -13.60
CA LEU A 131 1.83 -20.73 -13.75
C LEU A 131 1.45 -20.04 -15.05
N LYS A 132 0.36 -20.49 -15.66
CA LYS A 132 -0.23 -19.88 -16.85
C LYS A 132 -1.29 -18.85 -16.46
N PRO A 133 -1.30 -17.66 -17.06
CA PRO A 133 -2.34 -16.66 -16.82
C PRO A 133 -3.59 -16.94 -17.68
N ASP A 134 -4.22 -18.07 -17.46
CA ASP A 134 -5.44 -18.48 -18.14
C ASP A 134 -6.60 -18.75 -17.16
N LYS A 135 -7.81 -18.81 -17.70
CA LYS A 135 -9.02 -19.01 -16.87
C LYS A 135 -9.03 -20.36 -16.15
N GLN A 136 -8.49 -21.39 -16.77
CA GLN A 136 -8.47 -22.74 -16.17
C GLN A 136 -7.55 -22.78 -14.96
N THR A 137 -6.34 -22.27 -15.08
CA THR A 137 -5.37 -22.17 -13.97
C THR A 137 -5.90 -21.24 -12.88
N PHE A 138 -6.45 -20.11 -13.25
CA PHE A 138 -7.02 -19.14 -12.32
C PHE A 138 -8.13 -19.77 -11.47
N GLU A 139 -9.09 -20.45 -12.09
CA GLU A 139 -10.22 -21.06 -11.37
C GLU A 139 -9.76 -22.19 -10.46
N LYS A 140 -8.81 -23.01 -10.91
CA LYS A 140 -8.20 -24.06 -10.09
C LYS A 140 -7.57 -23.46 -8.81
N ILE A 141 -6.79 -22.39 -8.96
CA ILE A 141 -6.14 -21.72 -7.82
C ILE A 141 -7.19 -21.07 -6.92
N ARG A 142 -8.18 -20.40 -7.47
CA ARG A 142 -9.27 -19.80 -6.70
C ARG A 142 -9.99 -20.82 -5.82
N LEU A 143 -10.29 -22.00 -6.36
CA LEU A 143 -10.94 -23.10 -5.61
C LEU A 143 -10.02 -23.66 -4.52
N ILE A 144 -8.72 -23.77 -4.76
CA ILE A 144 -7.75 -24.18 -3.74
C ILE A 144 -7.72 -23.17 -2.59
N LEU A 145 -7.66 -21.87 -2.88
CA LEU A 145 -7.68 -20.82 -1.86
C LEU A 145 -9.00 -20.81 -1.07
N ARG A 146 -10.11 -21.10 -1.75
CA ARG A 146 -11.40 -21.26 -1.10
C ARG A 146 -11.41 -22.42 -0.13
N ASP A 147 -10.81 -23.56 -0.48
CA ASP A 147 -10.68 -24.70 0.40
C ASP A 147 -9.73 -24.43 1.59
N VAL A 148 -8.67 -23.70 1.37
CA VAL A 148 -7.81 -23.19 2.47
C VAL A 148 -8.63 -22.40 3.48
N TRP A 149 -9.47 -21.50 2.98
CA TRP A 149 -10.25 -20.61 3.84
C TRP A 149 -11.42 -21.31 4.54
N TYR A 150 -12.22 -22.07 3.81
CA TYR A 150 -13.46 -22.66 4.34
C TYR A 150 -13.29 -24.05 4.93
N LYS A 151 -12.31 -24.82 4.46
CA LYS A 151 -12.10 -26.22 4.87
C LYS A 151 -10.82 -26.41 5.69
N ASN A 152 -10.11 -25.34 6.03
CA ASN A 152 -8.84 -25.37 6.74
C ASN A 152 -7.78 -26.29 6.10
N ILE A 153 -7.78 -26.40 4.77
CA ILE A 153 -6.72 -27.12 4.06
C ILE A 153 -5.43 -26.29 4.19
N GLU A 154 -4.35 -26.96 4.56
CA GLU A 154 -3.04 -26.34 4.69
C GLU A 154 -2.26 -26.41 3.38
N LEU A 155 -1.67 -25.29 2.99
CA LEU A 155 -0.66 -25.21 1.94
C LEU A 155 0.67 -24.82 2.60
N ASP A 156 1.79 -25.24 1.98
CA ASP A 156 3.06 -24.67 2.37
C ASP A 156 3.09 -23.15 2.11
N ALA A 157 3.87 -22.45 2.90
CA ALA A 157 3.84 -20.98 2.92
C ALA A 157 4.15 -20.34 1.56
N LEU A 158 5.11 -20.91 0.81
CA LEU A 158 5.46 -20.41 -0.52
C LEU A 158 4.32 -20.62 -1.54
N THR A 159 3.68 -21.78 -1.54
CA THR A 159 2.53 -22.04 -2.41
C THR A 159 1.37 -21.13 -2.07
N LEU A 160 1.09 -20.91 -0.79
CA LEU A 160 0.05 -19.98 -0.35
C LEU A 160 0.34 -18.54 -0.82
N ALA A 161 1.55 -18.06 -0.66
CA ALA A 161 1.95 -16.73 -1.13
C ALA A 161 1.83 -16.61 -2.65
N THR A 162 2.26 -17.62 -3.39
CA THR A 162 2.16 -17.68 -4.85
C THR A 162 0.72 -17.62 -5.34
N TYR A 163 -0.14 -18.48 -4.77
CA TYR A 163 -1.55 -18.53 -5.14
C TYR A 163 -2.30 -17.28 -4.71
N PHE A 164 -1.95 -16.72 -3.56
CA PHE A 164 -2.53 -15.46 -3.09
C PHE A 164 -2.29 -14.33 -4.10
N VAL A 165 -1.04 -14.05 -4.46
CA VAL A 165 -0.73 -12.94 -5.36
C VAL A 165 -1.23 -13.18 -6.79
N TYR A 166 -1.21 -14.42 -7.26
CA TYR A 166 -1.77 -14.80 -8.55
C TYR A 166 -3.27 -14.49 -8.61
N ASN A 167 -4.04 -15.00 -7.65
CA ASN A 167 -5.47 -14.75 -7.58
C ASN A 167 -5.78 -13.25 -7.39
N PHE A 168 -5.08 -12.61 -6.45
CA PHE A 168 -5.33 -11.22 -6.09
C PHE A 168 -5.11 -10.26 -7.27
N ASN A 169 -3.99 -10.40 -7.96
CA ASN A 169 -3.63 -9.50 -9.05
C ASN A 169 -4.35 -9.80 -10.37
N LEU A 170 -4.81 -11.01 -10.59
CA LEU A 170 -5.50 -11.40 -11.82
C LEU A 170 -7.02 -11.40 -11.67
N SER A 171 -7.54 -11.02 -10.51
CA SER A 171 -8.98 -10.90 -10.28
C SER A 171 -9.56 -9.63 -10.91
N TYR A 172 -10.84 -9.65 -11.20
CA TYR A 172 -11.58 -8.54 -11.76
C TYR A 172 -11.58 -7.31 -10.84
N GLY A 173 -11.97 -7.49 -9.59
CA GLY A 173 -11.77 -6.52 -8.53
C GLY A 173 -10.71 -7.06 -7.58
N PRO A 174 -9.68 -6.29 -7.18
CA PRO A 174 -8.65 -6.80 -6.30
C PRO A 174 -9.27 -7.32 -5.01
N GLY A 175 -9.05 -8.60 -4.73
CA GLY A 175 -9.61 -9.24 -3.56
C GLY A 175 -9.20 -10.70 -3.45
N PHE A 176 -9.16 -11.18 -2.20
CA PHE A 176 -8.89 -12.58 -1.91
C PHE A 176 -10.07 -13.45 -2.37
N MET A 177 -9.79 -14.51 -3.10
CA MET A 177 -10.77 -15.38 -3.76
C MET A 177 -11.62 -14.63 -4.83
N GLY A 178 -11.09 -13.57 -5.40
CA GLY A 178 -11.74 -12.81 -6.45
C GLY A 178 -11.98 -13.61 -7.72
N TRP A 179 -12.92 -13.14 -8.54
CA TRP A 179 -13.27 -13.75 -9.82
C TRP A 179 -12.30 -13.33 -10.94
N ALA A 180 -12.17 -14.19 -11.95
CA ALA A 180 -11.28 -13.98 -13.08
C ALA A 180 -11.54 -12.67 -13.83
N SER A 181 -10.47 -11.98 -14.20
CA SER A 181 -10.51 -10.77 -15.02
C SER A 181 -10.10 -11.07 -16.46
N ASN A 182 -10.90 -10.66 -17.41
CA ASN A 182 -10.52 -10.73 -18.82
C ASN A 182 -9.37 -9.77 -19.19
N ILE A 183 -9.15 -8.73 -18.40
CA ILE A 183 -8.11 -7.73 -18.65
C ILE A 183 -6.75 -8.22 -18.14
N TYR A 184 -6.72 -8.80 -16.95
CA TYR A 184 -5.47 -9.17 -16.27
C TYR A 184 -5.00 -10.59 -16.60
N LEU A 185 -5.88 -11.47 -17.09
CA LEU A 185 -5.51 -12.78 -17.62
C LEU A 185 -4.94 -12.63 -19.04
N ASN A 186 -3.72 -12.12 -19.11
CA ASN A 186 -3.00 -11.80 -20.35
C ASN A 186 -1.52 -12.07 -20.13
N GLU A 187 -0.90 -12.81 -21.04
CA GLU A 187 0.50 -13.21 -20.90
C GLU A 187 1.49 -12.04 -20.79
N LYS A 188 1.28 -11.01 -21.59
CA LYS A 188 2.14 -9.81 -21.56
C LYS A 188 2.04 -9.06 -20.24
N ARG A 189 0.83 -8.90 -19.74
CA ARG A 189 0.61 -8.25 -18.42
C ARG A 189 1.12 -9.11 -17.28
N TYR A 190 0.91 -10.42 -17.36
CA TYR A 190 1.41 -11.37 -16.37
C TYR A 190 2.93 -11.35 -16.27
N LYS A 191 3.61 -11.39 -17.41
CA LYS A 191 5.08 -11.30 -17.48
C LYS A 191 5.57 -10.02 -16.80
N LYS A 192 4.99 -8.87 -17.10
CA LYS A 192 5.34 -7.60 -16.45
C LYS A 192 5.11 -7.63 -14.94
N MET A 193 4.00 -8.21 -14.51
CA MET A 193 3.65 -8.31 -13.10
C MET A 193 4.67 -9.15 -12.33
N ILE A 194 5.01 -10.34 -12.83
CA ILE A 194 5.97 -11.22 -12.12
C ILE A 194 7.38 -10.68 -12.15
N GLU A 195 7.79 -9.99 -13.23
CA GLU A 195 9.09 -9.30 -13.29
C GLU A 195 9.13 -8.15 -12.25
N TYR A 196 8.07 -7.40 -12.08
CA TYR A 196 7.96 -6.37 -11.05
C TYR A 196 8.09 -6.96 -9.64
N ILE A 197 7.47 -8.10 -9.39
CA ILE A 197 7.60 -8.85 -8.12
C ILE A 197 9.05 -9.28 -7.88
N ARG A 198 9.73 -9.80 -8.91
CA ARG A 198 11.14 -10.18 -8.85
C ARG A 198 12.04 -9.01 -8.51
N ASP A 199 11.81 -7.86 -9.15
CA ASP A 199 12.70 -6.70 -9.09
C ASP A 199 12.28 -5.71 -7.97
N PHE A 200 11.25 -6.01 -7.22
CA PHE A 200 10.75 -5.16 -6.14
C PHE A 200 11.83 -4.91 -5.08
N ASN A 201 12.07 -3.63 -4.79
CA ASN A 201 12.98 -3.22 -3.72
C ASN A 201 12.17 -2.88 -2.46
N PRO A 202 12.25 -3.69 -1.39
CA PRO A 202 11.55 -3.41 -0.15
C PRO A 202 12.16 -2.25 0.65
N GLY A 203 13.42 -1.88 0.38
CA GLY A 203 14.13 -0.97 1.26
C GLY A 203 14.19 -1.51 2.68
N ASN A 204 14.00 -0.66 3.68
CA ASN A 204 13.98 -1.04 5.09
C ASN A 204 12.54 -1.26 5.57
N LEU A 205 11.87 -2.24 4.98
CA LEU A 205 10.47 -2.60 5.25
C LEU A 205 10.37 -3.95 5.94
N LYS A 206 9.58 -4.00 7.01
CA LYS A 206 9.12 -5.24 7.66
C LYS A 206 7.61 -5.23 7.73
N VAL A 207 6.97 -6.39 7.57
CA VAL A 207 5.54 -6.56 7.75
C VAL A 207 5.28 -7.75 8.66
N GLU A 208 4.52 -7.54 9.71
CA GLU A 208 4.19 -8.55 10.72
C GLU A 208 2.69 -8.60 10.96
N CYS A 209 2.21 -9.74 11.51
CA CYS A 209 0.81 -9.93 11.82
C CYS A 209 0.52 -9.46 13.25
N ALA A 210 -0.28 -8.41 13.40
CA ALA A 210 -0.77 -7.94 14.70
C ALA A 210 -1.97 -7.00 14.53
N ASP A 211 -2.75 -6.88 15.58
CA ASP A 211 -3.87 -5.95 15.70
C ASP A 211 -3.35 -4.56 16.14
N PHE A 212 -3.95 -3.48 15.62
CA PHE A 212 -3.56 -2.10 15.97
C PHE A 212 -3.64 -1.81 17.47
N ARG A 213 -4.52 -2.50 18.20
CA ARG A 213 -4.69 -2.36 19.66
C ARG A 213 -3.45 -2.82 20.44
N GLU A 214 -2.69 -3.76 19.86
CA GLU A 214 -1.40 -4.19 20.40
C GLU A 214 -0.25 -3.33 19.89
N VAL A 215 -0.32 -2.93 18.62
CA VAL A 215 0.77 -2.21 17.94
C VAL A 215 0.94 -0.80 18.47
N ILE A 216 -0.11 -0.01 18.53
CA ILE A 216 -0.01 1.41 18.90
C ILE A 216 0.59 1.58 20.31
N PRO A 217 0.17 0.85 21.35
CA PRO A 217 0.81 0.95 22.67
C PRO A 217 2.27 0.47 22.72
N ARG A 218 2.67 -0.43 21.81
CA ARG A 218 4.04 -0.94 21.72
C ARG A 218 5.05 0.11 21.24
N TYR A 219 4.59 1.09 20.48
CA TYR A 219 5.42 2.12 19.86
C TYR A 219 4.99 3.54 20.27
N PRO A 220 5.05 3.88 21.57
CA PRO A 220 4.46 5.14 22.06
C PRO A 220 5.16 6.40 21.55
N ASN A 221 6.41 6.29 21.13
CA ASN A 221 7.24 7.42 20.71
C ASN A 221 7.53 7.44 19.20
N ASP A 222 7.06 6.46 18.44
CA ASP A 222 7.23 6.40 16.99
C ASP A 222 6.15 7.16 16.28
N PHE A 223 6.49 7.71 15.11
CA PHE A 223 5.52 8.31 14.23
C PHE A 223 4.67 7.23 13.55
N LEU A 224 3.35 7.40 13.56
CA LEU A 224 2.40 6.45 12.99
C LEU A 224 1.86 6.96 11.66
N TYR A 225 1.72 6.04 10.70
CA TYR A 225 0.85 6.23 9.54
C TYR A 225 -0.30 5.23 9.62
N CYS A 226 -1.53 5.74 9.72
CA CYS A 226 -2.73 4.93 9.93
C CYS A 226 -3.71 5.10 8.76
N ASP A 227 -4.04 3.99 8.12
CA ASP A 227 -5.05 3.90 7.06
C ASP A 227 -6.09 2.82 7.42
N PRO A 228 -6.89 3.06 8.47
CA PRO A 228 -7.88 2.09 8.93
C PRO A 228 -9.01 1.90 7.94
N PRO A 229 -9.85 0.86 8.13
CA PRO A 229 -11.10 0.72 7.40
C PRO A 229 -11.94 2.00 7.49
N TYR A 230 -12.61 2.36 6.40
CA TYR A 230 -13.44 3.55 6.37
C TYR A 230 -14.60 3.46 7.36
N TYR A 231 -14.98 4.62 7.91
CA TYR A 231 -16.19 4.76 8.66
C TYR A 231 -17.39 4.72 7.71
N ILE A 232 -18.09 3.62 7.71
CA ILE A 232 -19.32 3.43 6.92
C ILE A 232 -20.49 3.15 7.85
N GLY A 233 -21.61 3.83 7.61
CA GLY A 233 -22.83 3.56 8.36
C GLY A 233 -23.31 2.13 8.22
N LYS A 234 -24.21 1.68 9.08
CA LYS A 234 -24.69 0.30 9.21
C LYS A 234 -25.18 -0.35 7.90
N ASP A 235 -25.52 0.45 6.89
CA ASP A 235 -26.15 -0.01 5.63
C ASP A 235 -25.22 -0.04 4.42
N SER A 236 -23.94 0.24 4.59
CA SER A 236 -23.01 0.28 3.46
C SER A 236 -22.62 -1.12 2.98
N LYS A 237 -22.90 -1.41 1.71
CA LYS A 237 -22.47 -2.62 1.02
C LYS A 237 -21.06 -2.52 0.43
N MET A 238 -20.37 -1.40 0.61
CA MET A 238 -19.02 -1.21 0.07
C MET A 238 -18.01 -2.06 0.83
N PHE A 239 -17.08 -2.67 0.11
CA PHE A 239 -15.93 -3.43 0.61
C PHE A 239 -16.19 -4.87 1.09
N LYS A 240 -17.28 -5.49 0.70
CA LYS A 240 -17.53 -6.92 1.00
C LYS A 240 -16.54 -7.91 0.38
N GLY A 241 -15.65 -7.48 -0.51
CA GLY A 241 -14.82 -8.35 -1.31
C GLY A 241 -13.33 -8.39 -0.95
N ILE A 242 -12.84 -7.56 -0.04
CA ILE A 242 -11.39 -7.50 0.27
C ILE A 242 -11.00 -8.58 1.26
N TYR A 243 -11.79 -8.75 2.29
CA TYR A 243 -11.62 -9.77 3.30
C TYR A 243 -12.80 -10.72 3.26
N PRO A 244 -12.56 -12.05 3.29
CA PRO A 244 -13.65 -12.99 3.49
C PRO A 244 -14.34 -12.68 4.83
N MET A 245 -15.66 -12.57 4.82
CA MET A 245 -16.47 -12.08 5.94
C MET A 245 -16.46 -13.01 7.18
N ARG A 246 -15.68 -14.07 7.17
CA ARG A 246 -15.72 -15.11 8.21
C ARG A 246 -14.42 -15.10 9.01
N ASN A 247 -14.53 -14.87 10.32
CA ASN A 247 -13.46 -15.00 11.32
C ASN A 247 -12.31 -13.98 11.28
N ILE A 248 -12.37 -12.95 10.43
CA ILE A 248 -11.45 -11.82 10.58
C ILE A 248 -12.16 -10.81 11.47
N PRO A 249 -11.61 -10.50 12.66
CA PRO A 249 -12.26 -9.58 13.60
C PRO A 249 -12.26 -8.13 13.15
N VAL A 250 -11.65 -7.83 12.01
CA VAL A 250 -11.51 -6.47 11.49
C VAL A 250 -11.93 -6.44 10.02
N HIS A 251 -13.15 -6.08 9.78
CA HIS A 251 -13.67 -5.65 8.50
C HIS A 251 -14.40 -4.32 8.68
N HIS A 252 -14.74 -3.67 7.58
CA HIS A 252 -15.29 -2.31 7.59
C HIS A 252 -16.57 -2.18 8.43
N VAL A 253 -17.36 -3.23 8.52
CA VAL A 253 -18.51 -3.32 9.41
C VAL A 253 -18.04 -3.91 10.74
N GLY A 254 -18.07 -3.13 11.81
CA GLY A 254 -17.65 -3.55 13.15
C GLY A 254 -16.22 -3.20 13.53
N PHE A 255 -15.52 -2.40 12.70
CA PHE A 255 -14.22 -1.86 13.11
C PHE A 255 -14.38 -0.91 14.31
N PRO A 256 -13.55 -1.05 15.35
CA PRO A 256 -13.68 -0.24 16.57
C PRO A 256 -13.07 1.15 16.42
N HIS A 257 -13.74 2.03 15.69
CA HIS A 257 -13.25 3.38 15.39
C HIS A 257 -13.00 4.23 16.65
N GLU A 258 -13.78 4.02 17.69
CA GLU A 258 -13.62 4.75 18.97
C GLU A 258 -12.35 4.29 19.72
N GLU A 259 -12.03 2.99 19.72
CA GLU A 259 -10.81 2.49 20.32
C GLU A 259 -9.57 3.05 19.62
N LEU A 260 -9.58 3.13 18.28
CA LEU A 260 -8.51 3.76 17.53
C LEU A 260 -8.33 5.23 17.93
N ARG A 261 -9.43 5.98 17.99
CA ARG A 261 -9.41 7.38 18.43
C ARG A 261 -8.77 7.52 19.81
N ASP A 262 -9.19 6.69 20.76
CA ASP A 262 -8.71 6.77 22.14
C ASP A 262 -7.23 6.39 22.26
N LEU A 263 -6.76 5.41 21.50
CA LEU A 263 -5.35 5.05 21.42
C LEU A 263 -4.50 6.18 20.82
N LEU A 264 -4.99 6.82 19.76
CA LEU A 264 -4.30 7.95 19.12
C LEU A 264 -4.23 9.18 20.02
N ARG A 265 -5.24 9.43 20.85
CA ARG A 265 -5.22 10.52 21.85
C ARG A 265 -4.09 10.36 22.86
N LYS A 266 -3.77 9.13 23.23
CA LYS A 266 -2.69 8.82 24.20
C LYS A 266 -1.33 8.73 23.54
N HIS A 267 -1.26 8.60 22.23
CA HIS A 267 -0.03 8.40 21.49
C HIS A 267 0.79 9.69 21.44
N LYS A 268 2.09 9.61 21.75
CA LYS A 268 2.99 10.78 21.83
C LYS A 268 3.82 11.01 20.57
N GLY A 269 4.09 9.96 19.80
CA GLY A 269 5.01 10.02 18.67
C GLY A 269 4.51 10.77 17.45
N GLY A 270 3.27 11.23 17.46
CA GLY A 270 2.63 11.86 16.31
C GLY A 270 2.06 10.85 15.31
N PHE A 271 1.17 11.31 14.45
CA PHE A 271 0.56 10.45 13.45
C PHE A 271 0.00 11.23 12.25
N ILE A 272 -0.12 10.51 11.15
CA ILE A 272 -0.98 10.85 10.01
C ILE A 272 -2.05 9.77 9.93
N LEU A 273 -3.30 10.19 9.80
CA LEU A 273 -4.46 9.30 9.74
C LEU A 273 -5.28 9.63 8.50
N SER A 274 -5.54 8.61 7.69
CA SER A 274 -6.41 8.72 6.50
C SER A 274 -7.76 8.09 6.77
N TYR A 275 -8.83 8.82 6.46
CA TYR A 275 -10.20 8.34 6.56
C TYR A 275 -11.04 8.85 5.39
N ASN A 276 -12.24 8.28 5.24
CA ASN A 276 -13.28 8.91 4.45
C ASN A 276 -13.81 10.14 5.19
N ASP A 277 -14.02 11.24 4.45
CA ASP A 277 -14.55 12.47 4.99
C ASP A 277 -16.05 12.32 5.30
N CYS A 278 -16.40 12.39 6.56
CA CYS A 278 -17.79 12.37 7.05
C CYS A 278 -17.88 13.12 8.38
N PRO A 279 -19.10 13.58 8.76
CA PRO A 279 -19.29 14.35 9.99
C PRO A 279 -18.77 13.66 11.25
N MET A 280 -18.93 12.34 11.35
CA MET A 280 -18.48 11.57 12.51
C MET A 280 -16.95 11.58 12.66
N ILE A 281 -16.21 11.40 11.57
CA ILE A 281 -14.75 11.44 11.60
C ILE A 281 -14.24 12.86 11.89
N ARG A 282 -14.84 13.88 11.30
CA ARG A 282 -14.50 15.27 11.62
C ARG A 282 -14.69 15.57 13.10
N GLU A 283 -15.75 15.07 13.72
CA GLU A 283 -16.03 15.24 15.15
C GLU A 283 -15.06 14.42 16.02
N TYR A 284 -14.74 13.16 15.66
CA TYR A 284 -13.83 12.31 16.41
C TYR A 284 -12.43 12.92 16.54
N TYR A 285 -12.00 13.65 15.51
CA TYR A 285 -10.64 14.21 15.42
C TYR A 285 -10.62 15.74 15.35
N LYS A 286 -11.62 16.40 15.91
CA LYS A 286 -11.76 17.86 15.85
C LYS A 286 -10.61 18.66 16.47
N GLU A 287 -9.89 18.07 17.43
CA GLU A 287 -8.73 18.69 18.07
C GLU A 287 -7.46 18.70 17.23
N TYR A 288 -7.43 17.99 16.11
CA TYR A 288 -6.26 17.86 15.25
C TYR A 288 -6.41 18.66 13.96
N GLN A 289 -5.29 18.87 13.26
CA GLN A 289 -5.31 19.45 11.93
C GLN A 289 -5.98 18.51 10.94
N GLN A 290 -6.87 19.03 10.14
CA GLN A 290 -7.63 18.28 9.14
C GLN A 290 -7.38 18.87 7.76
N PHE A 291 -7.04 18.00 6.79
CA PHE A 291 -6.80 18.35 5.40
C PHE A 291 -7.79 17.60 4.51
N PHE A 292 -8.29 18.27 3.50
CA PHE A 292 -9.27 17.74 2.56
C PHE A 292 -8.66 17.72 1.16
N PRO A 293 -7.85 16.69 0.83
CA PRO A 293 -7.18 16.63 -0.47
C PRO A 293 -8.19 16.46 -1.59
N LYS A 294 -7.95 17.18 -2.68
CA LYS A 294 -8.78 17.10 -3.88
C LYS A 294 -8.05 16.27 -4.93
N TRP A 295 -8.57 15.09 -5.23
CA TRP A 295 -8.18 14.31 -6.38
C TRP A 295 -9.40 13.61 -6.97
N GLN A 296 -9.27 13.20 -8.21
CA GLN A 296 -10.34 12.52 -8.92
C GLN A 296 -9.98 11.05 -9.07
N TYR A 297 -10.89 10.18 -8.66
CA TYR A 297 -10.81 8.77 -8.99
C TYR A 297 -11.53 8.49 -10.29
N THR A 298 -10.83 7.91 -11.27
CA THR A 298 -11.48 7.14 -12.31
C THR A 298 -11.85 5.79 -11.71
N MET A 299 -13.10 5.48 -11.63
CA MET A 299 -13.56 4.16 -11.21
C MET A 299 -13.11 3.15 -12.27
N GLY A 300 -12.08 2.35 -11.95
CA GLY A 300 -11.36 1.49 -12.88
C GLY A 300 -12.13 0.32 -13.50
N GLN A 301 -13.40 0.17 -13.21
CA GLN A 301 -14.30 -0.76 -13.90
C GLN A 301 -15.26 -0.05 -14.83
N GLY A 302 -15.07 1.20 -15.00
CA GLY A 302 -16.07 2.07 -15.47
C GLY A 302 -15.86 2.61 -16.86
N GLU A 303 -14.79 2.31 -17.58
CA GLU A 303 -14.70 2.89 -18.92
C GLU A 303 -15.91 2.51 -19.77
N THR A 304 -16.34 1.25 -19.78
CA THR A 304 -17.57 0.84 -20.43
C THR A 304 -18.85 1.27 -19.69
N ARG A 305 -18.87 1.21 -18.38
CA ARG A 305 -19.99 1.68 -17.57
C ARG A 305 -20.06 3.20 -17.45
N ILE A 306 -18.91 3.86 -17.41
CA ILE A 306 -18.79 5.32 -17.49
C ILE A 306 -19.38 5.80 -18.83
N GLY A 307 -19.01 5.18 -19.95
CA GLY A 307 -19.56 5.50 -21.27
C GLY A 307 -21.08 5.31 -21.33
N LEU A 308 -21.57 4.21 -20.78
CA LEU A 308 -23.01 3.88 -20.78
C LEU A 308 -23.82 4.80 -19.84
N ASN A 309 -23.36 5.02 -18.64
CA ASN A 309 -24.03 5.88 -17.67
C ASN A 309 -23.92 7.37 -18.04
N ARG A 310 -22.82 7.78 -18.68
CA ARG A 310 -22.69 9.14 -19.24
C ARG A 310 -23.70 9.40 -20.34
N LYS A 311 -23.99 8.38 -21.17
CA LYS A 311 -25.02 8.44 -22.19
C LYS A 311 -26.44 8.40 -21.63
N ILE A 312 -26.68 7.64 -20.56
CA ILE A 312 -28.02 7.41 -19.99
C ILE A 312 -28.37 8.46 -18.92
N LYS A 313 -27.43 8.90 -18.09
CA LYS A 313 -27.69 9.76 -16.92
C LYS A 313 -27.06 11.15 -16.99
N ASN A 314 -26.33 11.44 -18.05
CA ASN A 314 -25.58 12.70 -18.20
C ASN A 314 -24.73 13.06 -16.97
N THR A 315 -24.24 12.03 -16.26
CA THR A 315 -23.47 12.17 -15.03
C THR A 315 -21.99 11.96 -15.29
N ASN A 316 -21.17 12.83 -14.73
CA ASN A 316 -19.72 12.72 -14.78
C ASN A 316 -19.29 11.69 -13.71
N HIS A 317 -18.75 10.53 -14.13
CA HIS A 317 -18.31 9.44 -13.24
C HIS A 317 -16.95 9.68 -12.59
N ILE A 318 -16.40 10.86 -12.71
CA ILE A 318 -15.25 11.27 -11.94
C ILE A 318 -15.76 11.58 -10.54
N LYS A 319 -15.56 10.65 -9.60
CA LYS A 319 -15.81 10.94 -8.19
C LYS A 319 -14.69 11.79 -7.66
N GLN A 320 -15.04 12.94 -7.12
CA GLN A 320 -14.11 13.67 -6.25
C GLN A 320 -13.81 12.80 -5.04
N SER A 321 -12.55 12.84 -4.59
CA SER A 321 -12.18 12.20 -3.35
C SER A 321 -12.96 12.81 -2.18
N HIS A 322 -13.57 11.97 -1.39
CA HIS A 322 -14.14 12.30 -0.09
C HIS A 322 -13.20 11.82 1.02
N GLU A 323 -11.92 12.12 0.86
CA GLU A 323 -10.87 11.78 1.81
C GLU A 323 -10.61 12.93 2.77
N ILE A 324 -10.26 12.57 4.01
CA ILE A 324 -9.73 13.47 5.02
C ILE A 324 -8.39 12.92 5.51
N ILE A 325 -7.40 13.79 5.62
CA ILE A 325 -6.11 13.49 6.25
C ILE A 325 -6.02 14.27 7.55
N ILE A 326 -5.75 13.56 8.62
CA ILE A 326 -5.65 14.10 9.97
C ILE A 326 -4.20 14.01 10.42
N TYR A 327 -3.66 15.11 10.93
CA TYR A 327 -2.26 15.21 11.33
C TYR A 327 -2.13 15.64 12.79
N CYS A 328 -1.26 14.92 13.50
CA CYS A 328 -0.81 15.29 14.84
C CYS A 328 0.72 15.25 14.88
N PRO A 329 1.40 16.36 15.18
CA PRO A 329 2.85 16.35 15.34
C PRO A 329 3.27 15.54 16.57
N PRO A 330 4.55 15.10 16.65
CA PRO A 330 5.06 14.53 17.89
C PRO A 330 4.85 15.45 19.10
N ARG A 331 4.48 14.87 20.21
CA ARG A 331 4.07 15.58 21.46
C ARG A 331 5.02 15.26 22.62
N PHE A 332 6.30 15.44 22.41
CA PHE A 332 7.32 15.24 23.45
C PHE A 332 7.50 16.46 24.33
#